data_a6e5bb4708125a74f7e0ca0705a02b81
#
_entry.id   a6e5bb4708125a74f7e0ca0705a02b81
#
_cell.length_a   1.000
_cell.length_b   1.000
_cell.length_c   1.000
_cell.angle_alpha   90.00
_cell.angle_beta   90.00
_cell.angle_gamma   90.00
#
_symmetry.space_group_name_H-M   'P 1'
#
loop_
_entity.id
_entity.type
_entity.pdbx_description
1 polymer ?
#
loop_
_entity_poly.entity_id
_entity_poly.type
_entity_poly.pdbx_seq_one_letter_code
_entity_poly.pdbx_strand_id
1 'polypeptide(L)'
;MKIEDRIKEALIYYNINEINQIFNEIYLEYFKLIYFIISKYIKNKEDIEELVDNVFINFYQKIKTTPVDNVKYYLVVSAKNISINFLKKKRIETTELDDNFIYESTIIKSNDKYYEIIEDMKKVLTDFEIEIILKHVIYDYTFLELSNLYDKPQKTIYSAYSRAIEKYKKYKEVK
;
A
#
# COMPACT_ATOMS: atom_id res chain seq x y z
N MET A 1 1.41 7.45 -23.67
CA MET A 1 2.10 8.31 -22.68
C MET A 1 1.69 7.80 -21.30
N LYS A 2 2.61 7.67 -20.35
CA LYS A 2 2.29 7.24 -18.99
C LYS A 2 1.45 8.30 -18.28
N ILE A 3 0.65 7.88 -17.31
CA ILE A 3 -0.26 8.79 -16.59
C ILE A 3 0.53 9.85 -15.78
N GLU A 4 1.69 9.47 -15.25
CA GLU A 4 2.60 10.34 -14.52
C GLU A 4 3.18 11.44 -15.43
N ASP A 5 3.47 11.13 -16.70
CA ASP A 5 3.97 12.09 -17.68
C ASP A 5 2.86 13.09 -18.06
N ARG A 6 1.61 12.61 -18.21
CA ARG A 6 0.45 13.48 -18.45
C ARG A 6 0.21 14.46 -17.28
N ILE A 7 0.38 14.01 -16.05
CA ILE A 7 0.29 14.90 -14.86
C ILE A 7 1.36 16.00 -14.94
N LYS A 8 2.62 15.62 -15.25
CA LYS A 8 3.72 16.59 -15.37
C LYS A 8 3.44 17.61 -16.46
N GLU A 9 2.99 17.17 -17.63
CA GLU A 9 2.65 18.03 -18.75
C GLU A 9 1.48 18.96 -18.43
N ALA A 10 0.41 18.44 -17.85
CA ALA A 10 -0.76 19.23 -17.46
C ALA A 10 -0.42 20.31 -16.43
N LEU A 11 0.53 20.04 -15.52
CA LEU A 11 1.04 21.03 -14.56
C LEU A 11 1.86 22.13 -15.25
N ILE A 12 2.72 21.78 -16.21
CA ILE A 12 3.53 22.74 -16.98
C ILE A 12 2.63 23.73 -17.72
N TYR A 13 1.56 23.26 -18.31
CA TYR A 13 0.62 24.08 -19.11
C TYR A 13 -0.56 24.62 -18.31
N TYR A 14 -0.58 24.42 -16.98
CA TYR A 14 -1.72 24.83 -16.11
C TYR A 14 -3.07 24.31 -16.60
N ASN A 15 -3.09 23.13 -17.22
CA ASN A 15 -4.30 22.54 -17.81
C ASN A 15 -5.13 21.78 -16.75
N ILE A 16 -6.00 22.53 -16.08
CA ILE A 16 -6.86 21.95 -15.03
C ILE A 16 -7.86 20.93 -15.58
N ASN A 17 -8.32 21.08 -16.82
CA ASN A 17 -9.25 20.13 -17.43
C ASN A 17 -8.58 18.77 -17.66
N GLU A 18 -7.32 18.76 -18.10
CA GLU A 18 -6.53 17.55 -18.24
C GLU A 18 -6.29 16.90 -16.86
N ILE A 19 -5.97 17.68 -15.84
CA ILE A 19 -5.84 17.17 -14.46
C ILE A 19 -7.13 16.49 -13.99
N ASN A 20 -8.31 17.07 -14.28
CA ASN A 20 -9.58 16.48 -13.91
C ASN A 20 -9.86 15.16 -14.66
N GLN A 21 -9.52 15.09 -15.95
CA GLN A 21 -9.66 13.86 -16.73
C GLN A 21 -8.75 12.76 -16.20
N ILE A 22 -7.47 13.08 -15.98
CA ILE A 22 -6.48 12.16 -15.39
C ILE A 22 -6.97 11.66 -14.03
N PHE A 23 -7.48 12.53 -13.18
CA PHE A 23 -8.02 12.15 -11.88
C PHE A 23 -9.17 11.16 -12.00
N ASN A 24 -10.11 11.40 -12.91
CA ASN A 24 -11.23 10.48 -13.14
C ASN A 24 -10.76 9.09 -13.63
N GLU A 25 -9.79 9.04 -14.53
CA GLU A 25 -9.18 7.79 -14.99
C GLU A 25 -8.56 7.02 -13.82
N ILE A 26 -7.75 7.71 -12.99
CA ILE A 26 -7.09 7.14 -11.81
C ILE A 26 -8.12 6.66 -10.77
N TYR A 27 -9.16 7.46 -10.52
CA TYR A 27 -10.21 7.08 -9.59
C TYR A 27 -10.90 5.77 -10.01
N LEU A 28 -11.30 5.66 -11.28
CA LEU A 28 -11.95 4.46 -11.81
C LEU A 28 -11.03 3.23 -11.77
N GLU A 29 -9.74 3.43 -12.08
CA GLU A 29 -8.76 2.34 -12.10
C GLU A 29 -8.43 1.83 -10.69
N TYR A 30 -8.23 2.74 -9.73
CA TYR A 30 -7.68 2.36 -8.42
C TYR A 30 -8.71 2.30 -7.28
N PHE A 31 -9.96 2.72 -7.48
CA PHE A 31 -10.99 2.73 -6.43
C PHE A 31 -11.12 1.38 -5.71
N LYS A 32 -11.26 0.29 -6.48
CA LYS A 32 -11.40 -1.07 -5.91
C LYS A 32 -10.17 -1.50 -5.12
N LEU A 33 -8.97 -1.15 -5.60
CA LEU A 33 -7.72 -1.45 -4.91
C LEU A 33 -7.63 -0.70 -3.58
N ILE A 34 -7.93 0.60 -3.58
CA ILE A 34 -7.85 1.43 -2.38
C ILE A 34 -8.91 1.02 -1.36
N TYR A 35 -10.14 0.76 -1.80
CA TYR A 35 -11.19 0.20 -0.95
C TYR A 35 -10.74 -1.11 -0.30
N PHE A 36 -10.17 -2.02 -1.08
CA PHE A 36 -9.65 -3.30 -0.59
C PHE A 36 -8.54 -3.12 0.44
N ILE A 37 -7.60 -2.20 0.21
CA ILE A 37 -6.51 -1.94 1.15
C ILE A 37 -7.06 -1.41 2.47
N ILE A 38 -7.96 -0.44 2.44
CA ILE A 38 -8.55 0.16 3.65
C ILE A 38 -9.40 -0.88 4.40
N SER A 39 -10.16 -1.73 3.69
CA SER A 39 -10.98 -2.80 4.30
C SER A 39 -10.17 -3.86 5.05
N LYS A 40 -8.86 -3.92 4.83
CA LYS A 40 -7.95 -4.76 5.63
C LYS A 40 -7.75 -4.22 7.06
N TYR A 41 -7.93 -2.93 7.26
CA TYR A 41 -7.72 -2.25 8.54
C TYR A 41 -9.04 -1.90 9.22
N ILE A 42 -10.04 -1.51 8.45
CA ILE A 42 -11.33 -0.98 8.90
C ILE A 42 -12.44 -1.94 8.51
N LYS A 43 -13.42 -2.17 9.40
CA LYS A 43 -14.54 -3.09 9.17
C LYS A 43 -15.86 -2.38 8.87
N ASN A 44 -16.04 -1.19 9.43
CA ASN A 44 -17.25 -0.42 9.20
C ASN A 44 -17.24 0.14 7.77
N LYS A 45 -18.35 -0.04 7.06
CA LYS A 45 -18.45 0.31 5.63
C LYS A 45 -18.40 1.83 5.42
N GLU A 46 -19.11 2.58 6.26
CA GLU A 46 -19.15 4.03 6.18
C GLU A 46 -17.76 4.63 6.44
N ASP A 47 -17.04 4.12 7.45
CA ASP A 47 -15.67 4.53 7.74
C ASP A 47 -14.73 4.21 6.55
N ILE A 48 -14.91 3.05 5.87
CA ILE A 48 -14.10 2.69 4.69
C ILE A 48 -14.36 3.66 3.56
N GLU A 49 -15.63 3.94 3.24
CA GLU A 49 -16.03 4.86 2.16
C GLU A 49 -15.48 6.27 2.41
N GLU A 50 -15.59 6.78 3.63
CA GLU A 50 -15.01 8.07 4.02
C GLU A 50 -13.49 8.11 3.83
N LEU A 51 -12.78 7.06 4.25
CA LEU A 51 -11.33 7.01 4.13
C LEU A 51 -10.87 6.86 2.67
N VAL A 52 -11.62 6.13 1.83
CA VAL A 52 -11.38 6.06 0.38
C VAL A 52 -11.49 7.44 -0.24
N ASP A 53 -12.57 8.16 0.05
CA ASP A 53 -12.77 9.51 -0.46
C ASP A 53 -11.64 10.45 -0.01
N ASN A 54 -11.23 10.37 1.25
CA ASN A 54 -10.12 11.16 1.78
C ASN A 54 -8.78 10.86 1.07
N VAL A 55 -8.50 9.61 0.72
CA VAL A 55 -7.31 9.25 -0.08
C VAL A 55 -7.34 9.96 -1.44
N PHE A 56 -8.47 9.88 -2.15
CA PHE A 56 -8.59 10.47 -3.48
C PHE A 56 -8.66 12.01 -3.45
N ILE A 57 -9.29 12.61 -2.45
CA ILE A 57 -9.29 14.06 -2.25
C ILE A 57 -7.84 14.56 -2.04
N ASN A 58 -7.08 13.92 -1.16
CA ASN A 58 -5.69 14.27 -0.91
C ASN A 58 -4.82 14.09 -2.16
N PHE A 59 -5.05 13.01 -2.90
CA PHE A 59 -4.36 12.78 -4.18
C PHE A 59 -4.69 13.86 -5.21
N TYR A 60 -5.97 14.22 -5.37
CA TYR A 60 -6.39 15.30 -6.28
C TYR A 60 -5.74 16.63 -5.94
N GLN A 61 -5.73 17.01 -4.66
CA GLN A 61 -5.03 18.22 -4.23
C GLN A 61 -3.53 18.17 -4.55
N LYS A 62 -2.92 16.99 -4.36
CA LYS A 62 -1.50 16.78 -4.67
C LYS A 62 -1.20 16.98 -6.15
N ILE A 63 -1.95 16.32 -7.04
CA ILE A 63 -1.67 16.38 -8.49
C ILE A 63 -2.00 17.73 -9.14
N LYS A 64 -2.74 18.59 -8.45
CA LYS A 64 -2.97 20.00 -8.90
C LYS A 64 -1.75 20.89 -8.73
N THR A 65 -0.81 20.52 -7.90
CA THR A 65 0.31 21.38 -7.52
C THR A 65 1.67 20.73 -7.69
N THR A 66 1.72 19.39 -7.68
CA THR A 66 2.99 18.67 -7.65
C THR A 66 2.88 17.37 -8.47
N PRO A 67 3.88 17.07 -9.32
CA PRO A 67 3.91 15.79 -10.01
C PRO A 67 4.06 14.62 -9.04
N VAL A 68 3.55 13.48 -9.44
CA VAL A 68 3.67 12.21 -8.73
C VAL A 68 4.39 11.22 -9.62
N ASP A 69 5.48 10.64 -9.17
CA ASP A 69 6.32 9.74 -9.98
C ASP A 69 5.79 8.31 -10.07
N ASN A 70 4.96 7.89 -9.12
CA ASN A 70 4.27 6.60 -9.13
C ASN A 70 2.91 6.74 -8.45
N VAL A 71 1.87 6.85 -9.27
CA VAL A 71 0.49 7.09 -8.82
C VAL A 71 -0.01 5.94 -7.94
N LYS A 72 0.18 4.70 -8.38
CA LYS A 72 -0.27 3.52 -7.65
C LYS A 72 0.38 3.42 -6.28
N TYR A 73 1.70 3.59 -6.22
CA TYR A 73 2.43 3.58 -4.96
C TYR A 73 1.95 4.67 -4.01
N TYR A 74 1.79 5.90 -4.51
CA TYR A 74 1.29 7.01 -3.70
C TYR A 74 -0.07 6.69 -3.07
N LEU A 75 -1.02 6.18 -3.87
CA LEU A 75 -2.37 5.84 -3.40
C LEU A 75 -2.36 4.71 -2.37
N VAL A 76 -1.58 3.64 -2.62
CA VAL A 76 -1.45 2.49 -1.70
C VAL A 76 -0.87 2.91 -0.35
N VAL A 77 0.19 3.72 -0.35
CA VAL A 77 0.82 4.24 0.87
C VAL A 77 -0.13 5.19 1.60
N SER A 78 -0.82 6.07 0.88
CA SER A 78 -1.81 6.99 1.46
C SER A 78 -2.96 6.24 2.11
N ALA A 79 -3.51 5.21 1.46
CA ALA A 79 -4.57 4.37 1.99
C ALA A 79 -4.15 3.67 3.30
N LYS A 80 -2.94 3.12 3.34
CA LYS A 80 -2.38 2.49 4.55
C LYS A 80 -2.22 3.51 5.68
N ASN A 81 -1.59 4.65 5.38
CA ASN A 81 -1.32 5.67 6.40
C ASN A 81 -2.60 6.26 6.98
N ILE A 82 -3.61 6.57 6.14
CA ILE A 82 -4.88 7.10 6.60
C ILE A 82 -5.63 6.10 7.48
N SER A 83 -5.60 4.81 7.13
CA SER A 83 -6.20 3.73 7.91
C SER A 83 -5.55 3.60 9.29
N ILE A 84 -4.22 3.62 9.36
CA ILE A 84 -3.46 3.55 10.59
C ILE A 84 -3.76 4.78 11.49
N ASN A 85 -3.79 5.98 10.89
CA ASN A 85 -4.09 7.21 11.63
C ASN A 85 -5.53 7.23 12.14
N PHE A 86 -6.49 6.74 11.38
CA PHE A 86 -7.87 6.58 11.79
C PHE A 86 -8.00 5.66 13.02
N LEU A 87 -7.34 4.50 12.99
CA LEU A 87 -7.32 3.58 14.14
C LEU A 87 -6.67 4.18 15.36
N LYS A 88 -5.58 4.94 15.20
CA LYS A 88 -4.94 5.67 16.31
C LYS A 88 -5.89 6.68 16.93
N LYS A 89 -6.58 7.49 16.12
CA LYS A 89 -7.53 8.51 16.58
C LYS A 89 -8.69 7.87 17.31
N LYS A 90 -9.35 6.88 16.72
CA LYS A 90 -10.50 6.18 17.31
C LYS A 90 -10.14 5.52 18.65
N ARG A 91 -8.90 5.10 18.81
CA ARG A 91 -8.38 4.54 20.06
C ARG A 91 -8.21 5.61 21.15
N ILE A 92 -7.66 6.79 20.82
CA ILE A 92 -7.51 7.90 21.78
C ILE A 92 -8.88 8.33 22.30
N GLU A 93 -9.92 8.30 21.46
CA GLU A 93 -11.30 8.61 21.83
C GLU A 93 -11.96 7.54 22.73
N THR A 94 -11.43 6.31 22.74
CA THR A 94 -12.05 5.16 23.45
C THR A 94 -11.32 4.70 24.72
N THR A 95 -10.10 5.18 25.00
CA THR A 95 -9.34 4.64 26.14
C THR A 95 -8.40 5.67 26.78
N GLU A 96 -8.63 5.99 28.02
CA GLU A 96 -7.58 6.35 28.98
C GLU A 96 -6.98 5.06 29.51
N LEU A 97 -5.97 4.45 28.91
CA LEU A 97 -5.00 3.51 29.51
C LEU A 97 -4.35 2.56 28.49
N ASP A 98 -3.03 2.52 28.56
CA ASP A 98 -2.09 1.52 28.04
C ASP A 98 -1.63 1.61 26.56
N ASP A 99 -0.52 2.36 26.36
CA ASP A 99 -0.13 2.94 25.06
C ASP A 99 0.67 2.07 24.07
N ASN A 100 1.26 0.92 24.44
CA ASN A 100 2.17 0.22 23.54
C ASN A 100 1.73 -1.17 23.06
N PHE A 101 0.94 -1.88 23.84
CA PHE A 101 0.60 -3.28 23.54
C PHE A 101 -0.58 -3.44 22.56
N ILE A 102 -1.48 -2.45 22.50
CA ILE A 102 -2.74 -2.58 21.75
C ILE A 102 -2.59 -2.18 20.27
N TYR A 103 -1.56 -1.40 19.91
CA TYR A 103 -1.34 -0.96 18.53
C TYR A 103 -1.03 -2.13 17.58
N GLU A 104 -0.15 -3.03 17.97
CA GLU A 104 0.09 -4.27 17.23
C GLU A 104 -1.12 -5.20 17.26
N SER A 105 -1.77 -5.34 18.41
CA SER A 105 -2.88 -6.30 18.58
C SER A 105 -4.19 -5.89 17.88
N THR A 106 -4.47 -4.59 17.68
CA THR A 106 -5.70 -4.12 16.99
C THR A 106 -5.58 -4.20 15.49
N ILE A 107 -4.41 -3.91 14.94
CA ILE A 107 -4.10 -4.22 13.54
C ILE A 107 -4.14 -5.73 13.32
N ILE A 108 -3.62 -6.52 14.27
CA ILE A 108 -3.58 -7.97 14.25
C ILE A 108 -5.00 -8.60 14.22
N LYS A 109 -5.92 -8.15 15.04
CA LYS A 109 -7.28 -8.75 15.15
C LYS A 109 -8.20 -8.47 13.94
N SER A 110 -7.90 -7.48 13.11
CA SER A 110 -8.75 -7.16 11.95
C SER A 110 -8.45 -7.98 10.69
N ASN A 111 -7.39 -8.81 10.70
CA ASN A 111 -6.96 -9.48 9.49
C ASN A 111 -6.27 -10.84 9.77
N ASP A 112 -6.93 -11.72 10.49
CA ASP A 112 -6.40 -13.03 10.91
C ASP A 112 -5.65 -13.75 9.77
N LYS A 113 -6.22 -13.77 8.57
CA LYS A 113 -5.64 -14.46 7.42
C LYS A 113 -4.35 -13.81 6.87
N TYR A 114 -4.25 -12.48 6.88
CA TYR A 114 -3.05 -11.77 6.44
C TYR A 114 -1.89 -11.97 7.42
N TYR A 115 -2.21 -11.90 8.72
CA TYR A 115 -1.21 -12.13 9.76
C TYR A 115 -0.79 -13.58 9.85
N GLU A 116 -1.73 -14.54 9.66
CA GLU A 116 -1.38 -15.95 9.53
C GLU A 116 -0.38 -16.19 8.39
N ILE A 117 -0.58 -15.51 7.23
CA ILE A 117 0.36 -15.60 6.11
C ILE A 117 1.73 -15.03 6.49
N ILE A 118 1.79 -13.87 7.13
CA ILE A 118 3.06 -13.27 7.57
C ILE A 118 3.74 -14.14 8.62
N GLU A 119 3.00 -14.62 9.61
CA GLU A 119 3.55 -15.54 10.63
C GLU A 119 4.02 -16.87 10.04
N ASP A 120 3.31 -17.41 9.06
CA ASP A 120 3.76 -18.58 8.31
C ASP A 120 5.02 -18.27 7.48
N MET A 121 5.10 -17.09 6.86
CA MET A 121 6.30 -16.65 6.14
C MET A 121 7.51 -16.55 7.08
N LYS A 122 7.36 -15.98 8.28
CA LYS A 122 8.44 -15.84 9.27
C LYS A 122 9.05 -17.18 9.69
N LYS A 123 8.31 -18.29 9.58
CA LYS A 123 8.81 -19.63 9.93
C LYS A 123 9.86 -20.16 8.96
N VAL A 124 9.87 -19.68 7.72
CA VAL A 124 10.68 -20.23 6.62
C VAL A 124 11.46 -19.23 5.82
N LEU A 125 11.13 -17.93 5.94
CA LEU A 125 11.75 -16.83 5.20
C LEU A 125 12.47 -15.89 6.15
N THR A 126 13.52 -15.25 5.64
CA THR A 126 14.18 -14.13 6.31
C THR A 126 13.35 -12.85 6.20
N ASP A 127 13.57 -11.90 7.09
CA ASP A 127 12.90 -10.59 7.04
C ASP A 127 13.07 -9.89 5.68
N PHE A 128 14.26 -9.98 5.09
CA PHE A 128 14.55 -9.42 3.78
C PHE A 128 13.73 -10.11 2.66
N GLU A 129 13.59 -11.45 2.70
CA GLU A 129 12.77 -12.20 1.73
C GLU A 129 11.28 -11.82 1.87
N ILE A 130 10.78 -11.69 3.10
CA ILE A 130 9.41 -11.24 3.38
C ILE A 130 9.21 -9.82 2.86
N GLU A 131 10.12 -8.93 3.15
CA GLU A 131 10.04 -7.53 2.73
C GLU A 131 10.01 -7.36 1.21
N ILE A 132 10.84 -8.09 0.47
CA ILE A 132 10.82 -8.10 -1.01
C ILE A 132 9.47 -8.60 -1.52
N ILE A 133 8.93 -9.69 -0.96
CA ILE A 133 7.63 -10.23 -1.36
C ILE A 133 6.53 -9.19 -1.12
N LEU A 134 6.49 -8.60 0.08
CA LEU A 134 5.48 -7.61 0.41
C LEU A 134 5.58 -6.36 -0.47
N LYS A 135 6.79 -5.85 -0.69
CA LYS A 135 6.98 -4.67 -1.55
C LYS A 135 6.58 -4.97 -3.00
N HIS A 136 6.96 -6.13 -3.52
CA HIS A 136 6.61 -6.46 -4.90
C HIS A 136 5.12 -6.76 -5.08
N VAL A 137 4.53 -7.60 -4.20
CA VAL A 137 3.15 -8.11 -4.38
C VAL A 137 2.10 -7.11 -3.88
N ILE A 138 2.36 -6.41 -2.76
CA ILE A 138 1.36 -5.53 -2.13
C ILE A 138 1.56 -4.09 -2.56
N TYR A 139 2.82 -3.64 -2.65
CA TYR A 139 3.14 -2.25 -2.96
C TYR A 139 3.52 -2.03 -4.44
N ASP A 140 3.50 -3.10 -5.27
CA ASP A 140 3.74 -3.08 -6.71
C ASP A 140 5.11 -2.49 -7.13
N TYR A 141 6.11 -2.63 -6.24
CA TYR A 141 7.47 -2.28 -6.62
C TYR A 141 7.97 -3.22 -7.73
N THR A 142 8.54 -2.65 -8.77
CA THR A 142 9.29 -3.43 -9.77
C THR A 142 10.61 -3.93 -9.18
N PHE A 143 11.18 -4.99 -9.76
CA PHE A 143 12.50 -5.47 -9.34
C PHE A 143 13.61 -4.44 -9.55
N LEU A 144 13.45 -3.52 -10.50
CA LEU A 144 14.38 -2.40 -10.71
C LEU A 144 14.29 -1.39 -9.55
N GLU A 145 13.09 -1.03 -9.12
CA GLU A 145 12.89 -0.13 -7.98
C GLU A 145 13.41 -0.74 -6.68
N LEU A 146 13.20 -2.05 -6.47
CA LEU A 146 13.76 -2.78 -5.33
C LEU A 146 15.29 -2.86 -5.40
N SER A 147 15.86 -3.02 -6.61
CA SER A 147 17.30 -2.97 -6.85
C SER A 147 17.90 -1.65 -6.38
N ASN A 148 17.28 -0.54 -6.75
CA ASN A 148 17.69 0.80 -6.34
C ASN A 148 17.49 1.04 -4.84
N LEU A 149 16.35 0.56 -4.29
CA LEU A 149 16.02 0.73 -2.87
C LEU A 149 17.01 0.02 -1.93
N TYR A 150 17.47 -1.18 -2.32
CA TYR A 150 18.36 -2.00 -1.50
C TYR A 150 19.83 -1.94 -1.92
N ASP A 151 20.17 -1.14 -2.91
CA ASP A 151 21.51 -1.05 -3.51
C ASP A 151 22.07 -2.45 -3.85
N LYS A 152 21.26 -3.25 -4.54
CA LYS A 152 21.58 -4.62 -4.95
C LYS A 152 21.25 -4.83 -6.42
N PRO A 153 22.04 -5.63 -7.17
CA PRO A 153 21.73 -5.93 -8.56
C PRO A 153 20.32 -6.50 -8.71
N GLN A 154 19.58 -6.06 -9.73
CA GLN A 154 18.21 -6.51 -10.01
C GLN A 154 18.09 -8.04 -10.06
N LYS A 155 19.08 -8.72 -10.66
CA LYS A 155 19.16 -10.18 -10.71
C LYS A 155 19.21 -10.80 -9.31
N THR A 156 19.89 -10.16 -8.38
CA THR A 156 19.99 -10.62 -6.97
C THR A 156 18.62 -10.50 -6.27
N ILE A 157 17.93 -9.38 -6.46
CA ILE A 157 16.58 -9.17 -5.92
C ILE A 157 15.59 -10.20 -6.49
N TYR A 158 15.59 -10.36 -7.83
CA TYR A 158 14.74 -11.36 -8.49
C TYR A 158 15.02 -12.78 -7.98
N SER A 159 16.30 -13.16 -7.86
CA SER A 159 16.68 -14.49 -7.36
C SER A 159 16.28 -14.70 -5.90
N ALA A 160 16.37 -13.66 -5.06
CA ALA A 160 15.89 -13.73 -3.67
C ALA A 160 14.37 -13.90 -3.62
N TYR A 161 13.62 -13.12 -4.41
CA TYR A 161 12.18 -13.25 -4.53
C TYR A 161 11.75 -14.65 -4.99
N SER A 162 12.34 -15.15 -6.08
CA SER A 162 11.99 -16.46 -6.65
C SER A 162 12.25 -17.60 -5.66
N ARG A 163 13.40 -17.59 -4.99
CA ARG A 163 13.73 -18.57 -3.95
C ARG A 163 12.79 -18.50 -2.75
N ALA A 164 12.44 -17.30 -2.32
CA ALA A 164 11.52 -17.08 -1.22
C ALA A 164 10.12 -17.64 -1.53
N ILE A 165 9.60 -17.37 -2.73
CA ILE A 165 8.31 -17.92 -3.19
C ILE A 165 8.37 -19.46 -3.24
N GLU A 166 9.44 -20.05 -3.74
CA GLU A 166 9.61 -21.51 -3.79
C GLU A 166 9.66 -22.14 -2.39
N LYS A 167 10.43 -21.56 -1.47
CA LYS A 167 10.51 -22.01 -0.07
C LYS A 167 9.11 -21.97 0.59
N TYR A 168 8.38 -20.88 0.39
CA TYR A 168 7.06 -20.72 1.00
C TYR A 168 6.04 -21.69 0.40
N LYS A 169 6.07 -21.94 -0.92
CA LYS A 169 5.23 -22.94 -1.56
C LYS A 169 5.48 -24.33 -0.99
N LYS A 170 6.73 -24.78 -0.92
CA LYS A 170 7.11 -26.08 -0.33
C LYS A 170 6.63 -26.21 1.12
N TYR A 171 6.75 -25.14 1.91
CA TYR A 171 6.24 -25.14 3.29
C TYR A 171 4.72 -25.34 3.35
N LYS A 172 3.96 -24.73 2.44
CA LYS A 172 2.50 -24.87 2.38
C LYS A 172 2.04 -26.22 1.87
N GLU A 173 2.80 -26.91 1.04
CA GLU A 173 2.49 -28.25 0.52
C GLU A 173 2.67 -29.34 1.58
N VAL A 174 3.50 -29.10 2.59
CA VAL A 174 3.78 -30.07 3.68
C VAL A 174 2.82 -29.91 4.87
N LYS A 175 2.04 -28.82 4.89
CA LYS A 175 1.12 -28.48 5.99
C LYS A 175 -0.33 -28.83 5.64
#